data_e5b5a70430c0a597b4d0c432a7f6993b
#
_entry.id   e5b5a70430c0a597b4d0c432a7f6993b
#
_cell.length_a   1.000
_cell.length_b   1.000
_cell.length_c   1.000
_cell.angle_alpha   90.00
_cell.angle_beta   90.00
_cell.angle_gamma   90.00
#
_symmetry.space_group_name_H-M   'P 1'
#
loop_
_entity.id
_entity.type
_entity.pdbx_description
1 polymer ?
#
loop_
_entity_poly.entity_id
_entity_poly.type
_entity_poly.pdbx_seq_one_letter_code
_entity_poly.pdbx_strand_id
1 'polypeptide(L)' 'MNIRNEIKAHIVQEGTTMSEVVRTLAVVHGWSASVPNLSDKLKRGTLRYSEAIELADVLGYDIIWRKRGK' A
#
# COMPACT_ATOMS: atom_id res chain seq x y z
N MET A 1 -12.30 10.48 1.77
CA MET A 1 -11.32 9.67 1.02
C MET A 1 -11.36 8.24 1.53
N ASN A 2 -11.37 7.29 0.63
CA ASN A 2 -11.36 5.88 1.00
C ASN A 2 -9.99 5.30 0.64
N ILE A 3 -9.14 5.13 1.63
CA ILE A 3 -7.76 4.72 1.41
C ILE A 3 -7.66 3.31 0.83
N ARG A 4 -8.61 2.43 1.20
CA ARG A 4 -8.63 1.08 0.65
C ARG A 4 -8.84 1.10 -0.85
N ASN A 5 -9.80 1.89 -1.32
CA ASN A 5 -10.08 1.99 -2.74
C ASN A 5 -8.93 2.64 -3.50
N GLU A 6 -8.30 3.64 -2.90
CA GLU A 6 -7.16 4.31 -3.49
C GLU A 6 -6.00 3.33 -3.71
N ILE A 7 -5.66 2.56 -2.69
CA ILE A 7 -4.56 1.60 -2.79
C ILE A 7 -4.89 0.48 -3.75
N LYS A 8 -6.12 -0.03 -3.72
CA LYS A 8 -6.53 -1.06 -4.67
C LYS A 8 -6.47 -0.57 -6.11
N ALA A 9 -6.83 0.69 -6.34
CA ALA A 9 -6.75 1.27 -7.68
C ALA A 9 -5.30 1.30 -8.17
N HIS A 10 -4.36 1.66 -7.31
CA HIS A 10 -2.95 1.65 -7.68
C HIS A 10 -2.44 0.24 -7.99
N ILE A 11 -2.87 -0.75 -7.20
CA ILE A 11 -2.48 -2.14 -7.43
C ILE A 11 -2.96 -2.60 -8.81
N VAL A 12 -4.22 -2.31 -9.14
CA VAL A 12 -4.78 -2.68 -10.44
C VAL A 12 -4.06 -1.94 -11.56
N GLN A 13 -3.79 -0.66 -11.36
CA GLN A 13 -3.13 0.17 -12.37
C GLN A 13 -1.74 -0.35 -12.70
N GLU A 14 -1.03 -0.92 -11.72
CA GLU A 14 0.29 -1.49 -11.93
C GLU A 14 0.25 -2.92 -12.45
N GLY A 15 -0.95 -3.47 -12.68
CA GLY A 15 -1.08 -4.81 -13.24
C GLY A 15 -0.69 -5.92 -12.27
N THR A 16 -0.78 -5.67 -10.98
CA THR A 16 -0.41 -6.65 -9.95
C THR A 16 -1.62 -7.02 -9.11
N THR A 17 -1.40 -7.85 -8.10
CA THR A 17 -2.45 -8.32 -7.20
C THR A 17 -2.03 -8.12 -5.75
N MET A 18 -3.00 -8.18 -4.85
CA MET A 18 -2.72 -8.12 -3.41
C MET A 18 -1.74 -9.22 -2.98
N SER A 19 -1.90 -10.42 -3.53
CA SER A 19 -1.01 -11.53 -3.21
C SER A 19 0.43 -11.23 -3.58
N GLU A 20 0.65 -10.69 -4.76
CA GLU A 20 2.00 -10.36 -5.21
C GLU A 20 2.59 -9.22 -4.40
N VAL A 21 1.77 -8.23 -4.07
CA VAL A 21 2.20 -7.08 -3.28
C VAL A 21 2.68 -7.52 -1.89
N VAL A 22 1.89 -8.34 -1.18
CA VAL A 22 2.31 -8.77 0.16
C VAL A 22 3.52 -9.68 0.10
N ARG A 23 3.66 -10.47 -0.96
CA ARG A 23 4.85 -11.30 -1.15
C ARG A 23 6.10 -10.45 -1.30
N THR A 24 6.01 -9.42 -2.10
CA THR A 24 7.13 -8.49 -2.30
C THR A 24 7.44 -7.74 -1.01
N LEU A 25 6.41 -7.28 -0.31
CA LEU A 25 6.60 -6.60 0.97
C LEU A 25 7.28 -7.49 2.01
N ALA A 26 6.95 -8.78 2.00
CA ALA A 26 7.59 -9.73 2.91
C ALA A 26 9.09 -9.85 2.62
N VAL A 27 9.44 -9.91 1.35
CA VAL A 27 10.84 -10.05 0.94
C VAL A 27 11.63 -8.77 1.16
N VAL A 28 11.08 -7.64 0.76
CA VAL A 28 11.81 -6.36 0.75
C VAL A 28 11.78 -5.68 2.11
N HIS A 29 10.63 -5.72 2.78
CA HIS A 29 10.41 -4.96 4.02
C HIS A 29 10.09 -5.81 5.24
N GLY A 30 10.11 -7.13 5.10
CA GLY A 30 9.87 -8.01 6.24
C GLY A 30 8.44 -8.12 6.72
N TRP A 31 7.48 -7.79 5.87
CA TRP A 31 6.07 -7.91 6.22
C TRP A 31 5.63 -9.37 6.28
N SER A 32 4.51 -9.60 6.97
CA SER A 32 3.82 -10.87 6.86
C SER A 32 3.23 -11.01 5.46
N ALA A 33 3.46 -12.14 4.79
CA ALA A 33 2.92 -12.38 3.44
C ALA A 33 1.46 -12.83 3.54
N SER A 34 0.62 -12.01 4.16
CA SER A 34 -0.77 -12.34 4.42
C SER A 34 -1.70 -11.32 3.78
N VAL A 35 -2.42 -11.74 2.74
CA VAL A 35 -3.42 -10.89 2.09
C VAL A 35 -4.51 -10.45 3.09
N PRO A 36 -5.08 -11.36 3.92
CA PRO A 36 -6.07 -10.93 4.90
C PRO A 36 -5.55 -9.87 5.86
N ASN A 37 -4.28 -9.94 6.24
CA ASN A 37 -3.68 -8.97 7.14
C ASN A 37 -3.66 -7.58 6.51
N LEU A 38 -3.17 -7.47 5.29
CA LEU A 38 -3.15 -6.19 4.57
C LEU A 38 -4.57 -5.69 4.31
N SER A 39 -5.45 -6.58 3.85
CA SER A 39 -6.83 -6.23 3.57
C SER A 39 -7.52 -5.67 4.81
N ASP A 40 -7.26 -6.27 5.96
CA ASP A 40 -7.85 -5.83 7.23
C ASP A 40 -7.33 -4.45 7.64
N LYS A 41 -6.04 -4.21 7.48
CA LYS A 41 -5.47 -2.89 7.76
C LYS A 41 -6.09 -1.80 6.89
N LEU A 42 -6.30 -2.10 5.63
CA LEU A 42 -6.92 -1.15 4.71
C LEU A 42 -8.38 -0.91 5.07
N LYS A 43 -9.09 -1.98 5.40
CA LYS A 43 -10.50 -1.89 5.75
C LYS A 43 -10.72 -1.08 7.03
N ARG A 44 -9.86 -1.27 8.03
CA ARG A 44 -9.96 -0.58 9.31
C ARG A 44 -9.30 0.79 9.32
N GLY A 45 -8.54 1.10 8.30
CA GLY A 45 -7.81 2.35 8.26
C GLY A 45 -6.67 2.40 9.26
N THR A 46 -6.08 1.24 9.59
CA THR A 46 -5.00 1.14 10.57
C THR A 46 -3.62 1.02 9.94
N LEU A 47 -3.51 1.26 8.65
CA LEU A 47 -2.23 1.25 7.97
C LEU A 47 -1.39 2.41 8.48
N ARG A 48 -0.19 2.11 8.97
CA ARG A 48 0.72 3.14 9.46
C ARG A 48 1.34 3.91 8.31
N TYR A 49 1.76 5.13 8.59
CA TYR A 49 2.40 5.96 7.57
C TYR A 49 3.65 5.29 7.00
N SER A 50 4.47 4.70 7.87
CA SER A 50 5.65 3.97 7.41
C SER A 50 5.28 2.79 6.52
N GLU A 51 4.19 2.12 6.84
CA GLU A 51 3.70 1.02 6.01
C GLU A 51 3.20 1.53 4.67
N ALA A 52 2.57 2.68 4.64
CA ALA A 52 2.10 3.29 3.40
C ALA A 52 3.28 3.63 2.48
N ILE A 53 4.36 4.13 3.05
CA ILE A 53 5.57 4.44 2.29
C ILE A 53 6.17 3.17 1.68
N GLU A 54 6.25 2.10 2.47
CA GLU A 54 6.79 0.82 2.00
C GLU A 54 5.90 0.21 0.93
N LEU A 55 4.59 0.32 1.10
CA LEU A 55 3.64 -0.17 0.11
C LEU A 55 3.77 0.61 -1.20
N ALA A 56 3.89 1.93 -1.12
CA ALA A 56 4.11 2.75 -2.30
C ALA A 56 5.42 2.37 -3.00
N ASP A 57 6.46 2.10 -2.23
CA ASP A 57 7.76 1.72 -2.76
C ASP A 57 7.66 0.47 -3.63
N VAL A 58 7.00 -0.58 -3.17
CA VAL A 58 6.90 -1.80 -3.95
C VAL A 58 5.98 -1.66 -5.17
N LEU A 59 5.11 -0.66 -5.17
CA LEU A 59 4.26 -0.37 -6.32
C LEU A 59 4.91 0.61 -7.29
N GLY A 60 6.09 1.15 -6.96
CA GLY A 60 6.80 2.07 -7.83
C GLY A 60 6.35 3.51 -7.70
N TYR A 61 5.77 3.88 -6.58
CA TYR A 61 5.32 5.24 -6.33
C TYR A 61 6.10 5.88 -5.20
N ASP A 62 6.18 7.20 -5.24
CA ASP A 62 6.68 8.00 -4.13
C ASP A 62 5.52 8.69 -3.45
N ILE A 63 5.57 8.82 -2.14
CA ILE A 63 4.61 9.64 -1.39
C ILE A 63 5.25 11.00 -1.20
N ILE A 64 4.62 12.02 -1.78
CA ILE A 64 5.20 13.36 -1.80
C ILE A 64 4.28 14.32 -1.06
N TRP A 65 4.87 15.12 -0.19
CA TRP A 65 4.16 16.20 0.47
C TRP A 65 4.26 17.44 -0.40
N ARG A 66 3.12 18.00 -0.75
CA ARG A 66 3.08 19.21 -1.55
C ARG A 66 2.33 20.28 -0.79
N LYS A 67 2.99 21.42 -0.62
CA LYS A 67 2.36 22.53 0.06
C LYS A 67 1.19 23.03 -0.78
N ARG A 68 0.06 23.29 -0.14
CA ARG A 68 -1.09 23.83 -0.84
C ARG A 68 -0.76 25.23 -1.32
N GLY A 69 -1.19 25.49 -2.52
CA GLY A 69 -1.13 26.81 -3.09
C GLY A 69 -2.12 27.63 -2.41
N LYS A 70 -2.47 28.25 -1.78
CA LYS A 70 -3.44 28.87 -1.19
C LYS A 70 -3.92 30.00 -1.38
#